data_521b9cb30ab20bc343b36517b5092111
#
_entry.id   521b9cb30ab20bc343b36517b5092111
#
_cell.length_a   1.000
_cell.length_b   1.000
_cell.length_c   1.000
_cell.angle_alpha   90.00
_cell.angle_beta   90.00
_cell.angle_gamma   90.00
#
_symmetry.space_group_name_H-M   'P 1'
#
loop_
_entity.id
_entity.type
_entity.pdbx_description
1 polymer ?
#
loop_
_entity_poly.entity_id
_entity_poly.type
_entity_poly.pdbx_seq_one_letter_code
_entity_poly.pdbx_strand_id
1 'polypeptide(L)'
;MEYQPNQKTALQKISHDFQISLVAFQRAQQVSAEKQRTVVQGVKLAVEDEYHDTDEPEPSPQEQRQAQILQSQLSPHELAYQESLIQEREAEIREIETGIHELAEIFQDLGTLVSQQGTMIGTYHARLI
;
A
#
# COMPACT_ATOMS: atom_id res chain seq x y z
N MET A 1 8.31 -33.29 17.43
CA MET A 1 9.03 -33.23 16.14
C MET A 1 10.33 -32.52 16.36
N GLU A 2 11.41 -33.24 16.23
CA GLU A 2 12.74 -32.64 16.28
C GLU A 2 13.08 -32.09 14.90
N TYR A 3 13.14 -30.78 14.80
CA TYR A 3 13.68 -30.12 13.60
C TYR A 3 15.20 -30.35 13.59
N GLN A 4 15.71 -30.92 12.52
CA GLN A 4 17.15 -31.00 12.32
C GLN A 4 17.75 -29.58 12.21
N PRO A 5 19.01 -29.38 12.65
CA PRO A 5 19.66 -28.04 12.61
C PRO A 5 19.61 -27.39 11.22
N ASN A 6 19.68 -28.18 10.17
CA ASN A 6 19.61 -27.71 8.79
C ASN A 6 18.22 -27.18 8.42
N GLN A 7 17.15 -27.81 8.91
CA GLN A 7 15.78 -27.35 8.68
C GLN A 7 15.50 -26.04 9.37
N LYS A 8 16.04 -25.84 10.57
CA LYS A 8 15.89 -24.63 11.33
C LYS A 8 16.58 -23.45 10.65
N THR A 9 17.81 -23.63 10.20
CA THR A 9 18.55 -22.60 9.45
C THR A 9 17.82 -22.25 8.15
N ALA A 10 17.32 -23.25 7.43
CA ALA A 10 16.50 -23.03 6.23
C ALA A 10 15.22 -22.24 6.54
N LEU A 11 14.53 -22.56 7.62
CA LEU A 11 13.32 -21.88 8.03
C LEU A 11 13.58 -20.41 8.40
N GLN A 12 14.66 -20.14 9.14
CA GLN A 12 15.07 -18.78 9.47
C GLN A 12 15.41 -17.96 8.22
N LYS A 13 16.12 -18.57 7.28
CA LYS A 13 16.45 -17.92 6.01
C LYS A 13 15.21 -17.62 5.20
N ILE A 14 14.29 -18.58 5.07
CA ILE A 14 13.03 -18.40 4.36
C ILE A 14 12.19 -17.30 5.00
N SER A 15 12.07 -17.29 6.34
CA SER A 15 11.35 -16.25 7.07
C SER A 15 11.96 -14.87 6.85
N HIS A 16 13.29 -14.78 6.86
CA HIS A 16 14.01 -13.53 6.61
C HIS A 16 13.80 -13.02 5.19
N ASP A 17 13.98 -13.89 4.20
CA ASP A 17 13.78 -13.54 2.78
C ASP A 17 12.33 -13.16 2.51
N PHE A 18 11.38 -13.84 3.13
CA PHE A 18 9.96 -13.51 3.03
C PHE A 18 9.64 -12.14 3.63
N GLN A 19 10.20 -11.83 4.80
CA GLN A 19 10.05 -10.51 5.43
C GLN A 19 10.59 -9.40 4.53
N ILE A 20 11.74 -9.58 3.91
CA ILE A 20 12.31 -8.61 2.97
C ILE A 20 11.36 -8.38 1.79
N SER A 21 10.83 -9.46 1.23
CA SER A 21 9.86 -9.41 0.13
C SER A 21 8.57 -8.69 0.54
N LEU A 22 8.08 -8.92 1.75
CA LEU A 22 6.89 -8.26 2.29
C LEU A 22 7.11 -6.76 2.48
N VAL A 23 8.28 -6.36 2.99
CA VAL A 23 8.63 -4.93 3.15
C VAL A 23 8.67 -4.24 1.79
N ALA A 24 9.29 -4.86 0.79
CA ALA A 24 9.35 -4.34 -0.57
C ALA A 24 7.94 -4.21 -1.18
N PHE A 25 7.10 -5.20 -0.97
CA PHE A 25 5.71 -5.19 -1.45
C PHE A 25 4.88 -4.11 -0.75
N GLN A 26 4.97 -3.99 0.56
CA GLN A 26 4.29 -2.95 1.32
C GLN A 26 4.68 -1.55 0.84
N ARG A 27 5.96 -1.33 0.60
CA ARG A 27 6.44 -0.06 0.06
C ARG A 27 5.87 0.21 -1.34
N ALA A 28 5.83 -0.80 -2.20
CA ALA A 28 5.24 -0.68 -3.53
C ALA A 28 3.75 -0.34 -3.45
N GLN A 29 3.00 -0.96 -2.54
CA GLN A 29 1.60 -0.65 -2.29
C GLN A 29 1.40 0.80 -1.82
N GLN A 30 2.20 1.26 -0.87
CA GLN A 30 2.13 2.63 -0.35
C GLN A 30 2.43 3.66 -1.45
N VAL A 31 3.47 3.44 -2.23
CA VAL A 31 3.84 4.32 -3.34
C VAL A 31 2.76 4.32 -4.42
N SER A 32 2.21 3.17 -4.75
CA SER A 32 1.13 3.05 -5.73
C SER A 32 -0.13 3.79 -5.26
N ALA A 33 -0.54 3.62 -4.01
CA ALA A 33 -1.69 4.31 -3.44
C ALA A 33 -1.50 5.82 -3.45
N GLU A 34 -0.32 6.30 -3.06
CA GLU A 34 0.01 7.72 -3.06
C GLU A 34 -0.03 8.33 -4.46
N LYS A 35 0.58 7.67 -5.44
CA LYS A 35 0.54 8.12 -6.83
C LYS A 35 -0.86 8.14 -7.40
N GLN A 36 -1.66 7.13 -7.11
CA GLN A 36 -3.06 7.09 -7.56
C GLN A 36 -3.90 8.18 -6.90
N ARG A 37 -3.70 8.46 -5.61
CA ARG A 37 -4.35 9.59 -4.93
C ARG A 37 -3.99 10.92 -5.57
N THR A 38 -2.74 11.12 -5.90
CA THR A 38 -2.28 12.35 -6.57
C THR A 38 -2.96 12.54 -7.92
N VAL A 39 -3.06 11.48 -8.71
CA VAL A 39 -3.75 11.51 -10.01
C VAL A 39 -5.25 11.79 -9.84
N VAL A 40 -5.91 11.12 -8.90
CA VAL A 40 -7.33 11.32 -8.60
C VAL A 40 -7.61 12.75 -8.15
N GLN A 41 -6.77 13.29 -7.28
CA GLN A 41 -6.87 14.70 -6.83
C GLN A 41 -6.74 15.67 -7.99
N GLY A 42 -5.77 15.46 -8.88
CA GLY A 42 -5.59 16.29 -10.06
C GLY A 42 -6.81 16.27 -10.99
N VAL A 43 -7.40 15.11 -11.22
CA VAL A 43 -8.59 14.97 -12.06
C VAL A 43 -9.84 15.57 -11.37
N LYS A 44 -10.00 15.38 -10.06
CA LYS A 44 -11.08 15.99 -9.29
C LYS A 44 -11.04 17.52 -9.36
N LEU A 45 -9.87 18.11 -9.20
CA LEU A 45 -9.69 19.55 -9.32
C LEU A 45 -10.09 20.07 -10.71
N ALA A 46 -9.76 19.30 -11.77
CA ALA A 46 -10.15 19.67 -13.13
C ALA A 46 -11.67 19.62 -13.35
N VAL A 47 -12.37 18.69 -12.72
CA VAL A 47 -13.84 18.52 -12.82
C VAL A 47 -14.57 19.52 -11.93
N GLU A 48 -14.06 19.81 -10.73
CA GLU A 48 -14.71 20.69 -9.74
C GLU A 48 -14.55 22.19 -10.06
N ASP A 49 -13.59 22.55 -10.90
CA ASP A 49 -13.35 23.96 -11.26
C ASP A 49 -14.51 24.61 -12.05
N GLU A 50 -15.46 23.80 -12.55
CA GLU A 50 -16.73 24.30 -13.09
C GLU A 50 -17.75 24.72 -12.01
N TYR A 51 -17.54 24.31 -10.73
CA TYR A 51 -18.48 24.52 -9.63
C TYR A 51 -17.89 25.27 -8.43
N HIS A 52 -16.72 25.91 -8.57
CA HIS A 52 -15.97 26.43 -7.42
C HIS A 52 -16.55 27.72 -6.82
N ASP A 53 -17.03 27.60 -5.57
CA ASP A 53 -17.14 28.67 -4.59
C ASP A 53 -16.20 28.35 -3.40
N THR A 54 -15.19 28.97 -3.34
CA THR A 54 -14.12 29.62 -2.62
C THR A 54 -13.84 29.35 -1.14
N ASP A 55 -13.79 28.14 -0.58
CA ASP A 55 -13.30 27.99 0.80
C ASP A 55 -12.30 26.84 1.04
N GLU A 56 -11.68 26.31 0.02
CA GLU A 56 -10.63 25.27 0.17
C GLU A 56 -9.22 25.83 -0.05
N PRO A 57 -8.21 25.25 0.63
CA PRO A 57 -6.83 25.69 0.45
C PRO A 57 -6.40 25.58 -1.01
N GLU A 58 -5.68 26.59 -1.49
CA GLU A 58 -5.22 26.65 -2.88
C GLU A 58 -4.40 25.41 -3.25
N PRO A 59 -4.74 24.76 -4.37
CA PRO A 59 -3.99 23.61 -4.85
C PRO A 59 -2.56 23.99 -5.21
N SER A 60 -1.65 23.03 -5.11
CA SER A 60 -0.24 23.25 -5.48
C SER A 60 -0.10 23.65 -6.96
N PRO A 61 0.99 24.34 -7.34
CA PRO A 61 1.18 24.75 -8.74
C PRO A 61 1.18 23.58 -9.74
N GLN A 62 1.62 22.40 -9.32
CA GLN A 62 1.57 21.19 -10.16
C GLN A 62 0.13 20.69 -10.37
N GLU A 63 -0.67 20.70 -9.33
CA GLU A 63 -2.08 20.31 -9.39
C GLU A 63 -2.89 21.28 -10.26
N GLN A 64 -2.63 22.57 -10.16
CA GLN A 64 -3.25 23.59 -11.02
C GLN A 64 -2.90 23.40 -12.50
N ARG A 65 -1.66 23.09 -12.81
CA ARG A 65 -1.22 22.85 -14.19
C ARG A 65 -1.88 21.61 -14.78
N GLN A 66 -1.94 20.51 -14.02
CA GLN A 66 -2.62 19.28 -14.45
C GLN A 66 -4.11 19.53 -14.67
N ALA A 67 -4.77 20.28 -13.78
CA ALA A 67 -6.17 20.64 -13.90
C ALA A 67 -6.43 21.48 -15.17
N GLN A 68 -5.59 22.48 -15.45
CA GLN A 68 -5.71 23.32 -16.64
C GLN A 68 -5.52 22.53 -17.95
N ILE A 69 -4.56 21.63 -17.99
CA ILE A 69 -4.32 20.76 -19.15
C ILE A 69 -5.54 19.86 -19.38
N LEU A 70 -6.08 19.27 -18.34
CA LEU A 70 -7.26 18.42 -18.42
C LEU A 70 -8.50 19.18 -18.87
N GLN A 71 -8.76 20.37 -18.32
CA GLN A 71 -9.88 21.21 -18.72
C GLN A 71 -9.85 21.62 -20.19
N SER A 72 -8.67 21.90 -20.72
CA SER A 72 -8.51 22.33 -22.12
C SER A 72 -8.76 21.19 -23.11
N GLN A 73 -8.71 19.95 -22.67
CA GLN A 73 -8.79 18.74 -23.51
C GLN A 73 -10.12 17.99 -23.41
N LEU A 74 -10.99 18.31 -22.45
CA LEU A 74 -12.15 17.49 -22.11
C LEU A 74 -13.46 18.04 -22.67
N SER A 75 -14.15 17.24 -23.49
CA SER A 75 -15.56 17.39 -23.81
C SER A 75 -16.45 16.86 -22.68
N PRO A 76 -17.78 17.19 -22.63
CA PRO A 76 -18.68 16.66 -21.60
C PRO A 76 -18.72 15.12 -21.51
N HIS A 77 -18.56 14.43 -22.61
CA HIS A 77 -18.47 12.97 -22.63
C HIS A 77 -17.17 12.44 -22.01
N GLU A 78 -16.07 13.12 -22.25
CA GLU A 78 -14.78 12.80 -21.66
C GLU A 78 -14.76 13.08 -20.15
N LEU A 79 -15.43 14.13 -19.69
CA LEU A 79 -15.62 14.43 -18.27
C LEU A 79 -16.37 13.30 -17.55
N ALA A 80 -17.47 12.81 -18.12
CA ALA A 80 -18.22 11.69 -17.57
C ALA A 80 -17.38 10.40 -17.52
N TYR A 81 -16.56 10.17 -18.54
CA TYR A 81 -15.63 9.05 -18.58
C TYR A 81 -14.55 9.18 -17.49
N GLN A 82 -14.01 10.38 -17.31
CA GLN A 82 -13.02 10.65 -16.27
C GLN A 82 -13.60 10.46 -14.86
N GLU A 83 -14.85 10.89 -14.62
CA GLU A 83 -15.53 10.63 -13.34
C GLU A 83 -15.67 9.13 -13.05
N SER A 84 -16.01 8.35 -14.06
CA SER A 84 -16.08 6.88 -13.94
C SER A 84 -14.71 6.28 -13.61
N LEU A 85 -13.65 6.76 -14.25
CA LEU A 85 -12.27 6.34 -13.95
C LEU A 85 -11.83 6.73 -12.54
N ILE A 86 -12.24 7.90 -12.05
CA ILE A 86 -11.96 8.34 -10.68
C ILE A 86 -12.58 7.35 -9.68
N GLN A 87 -13.84 6.98 -9.87
CA GLN A 87 -14.53 6.03 -8.99
C GLN A 87 -13.85 4.67 -8.99
N GLU A 88 -13.43 4.19 -10.15
CA GLU A 88 -12.70 2.94 -10.29
C GLU A 88 -11.34 3.00 -9.58
N ARG A 89 -10.59 4.09 -9.75
CA ARG A 89 -9.30 4.28 -9.07
C ARG A 89 -9.45 4.42 -7.55
N GLU A 90 -10.50 5.09 -7.09
CA GLU A 90 -10.79 5.16 -5.65
C GLU A 90 -11.10 3.79 -5.05
N ALA A 91 -11.78 2.93 -5.79
CA ALA A 91 -12.02 1.55 -5.38
C ALA A 91 -10.71 0.76 -5.33
N GLU A 92 -9.84 0.91 -6.31
CA GLU A 92 -8.49 0.29 -6.34
C GLU A 92 -7.63 0.76 -5.16
N ILE A 93 -7.66 2.05 -4.84
CA ILE A 93 -6.95 2.61 -3.69
C ILE A 93 -7.44 1.97 -2.39
N ARG A 94 -8.74 1.79 -2.22
CA ARG A 94 -9.31 1.11 -1.06
C ARG A 94 -8.88 -0.36 -0.97
N GLU A 95 -8.80 -1.05 -2.09
CA GLU A 95 -8.26 -2.43 -2.14
C GLU A 95 -6.80 -2.47 -1.71
N ILE A 96 -5.99 -1.52 -2.17
CA ILE A 96 -4.58 -1.42 -1.76
C ILE A 96 -4.47 -1.14 -0.25
N GLU A 97 -5.28 -0.25 0.29
CA GLU A 97 -5.30 0.05 1.73
C GLU A 97 -5.69 -1.18 2.57
N THR A 98 -6.68 -1.94 2.12
CA THR A 98 -7.04 -3.22 2.73
C THR A 98 -5.88 -4.21 2.66
N GLY A 99 -5.21 -4.31 1.52
CA GLY A 99 -4.03 -5.15 1.34
C GLY A 99 -2.87 -4.77 2.27
N ILE A 100 -2.66 -3.49 2.51
CA ILE A 100 -1.65 -3.00 3.46
C ILE A 100 -1.98 -3.48 4.89
N HIS A 101 -3.24 -3.43 5.29
CA HIS A 101 -3.68 -3.95 6.60
C HIS A 101 -3.49 -5.46 6.71
N GLU A 102 -3.86 -6.22 5.70
CA GLU A 102 -3.65 -7.67 5.65
C GLU A 102 -2.17 -8.02 5.73
N LEU A 103 -1.32 -7.24 5.06
CA LEU A 103 0.13 -7.42 5.11
C LEU A 103 0.68 -7.17 6.51
N ALA A 104 0.17 -6.16 7.21
CA ALA A 104 0.55 -5.87 8.59
C ALA A 104 0.22 -7.04 9.53
N GLU A 105 -0.92 -7.70 9.33
CA GLU A 105 -1.28 -8.91 10.07
C GLU A 105 -0.31 -10.06 9.79
N ILE A 106 0.08 -10.26 8.54
CA ILE A 106 1.07 -11.27 8.15
C ILE A 106 2.42 -11.00 8.83
N PHE A 107 2.87 -9.75 8.87
CA PHE A 107 4.09 -9.38 9.61
C PHE A 107 4.00 -9.71 11.08
N GLN A 108 2.86 -9.44 11.70
CA GLN A 108 2.62 -9.75 13.10
C GLN A 108 2.65 -11.26 13.36
N ASP A 109 2.02 -12.05 12.50
CA ASP A 109 2.02 -13.51 12.57
C ASP A 109 3.42 -14.08 12.42
N LEU A 110 4.21 -13.56 11.48
CA LEU A 110 5.61 -13.96 11.30
C LEU A 110 6.47 -13.63 12.52
N GLY A 111 6.27 -12.46 13.12
CA GLY A 111 6.95 -12.08 14.36
C GLY A 111 6.62 -13.02 15.50
N THR A 112 5.37 -13.43 15.63
CA THR A 112 4.92 -14.40 16.63
C THR A 112 5.56 -15.77 16.39
N LEU A 113 5.61 -16.25 15.15
CA LEU A 113 6.25 -17.53 14.80
C LEU A 113 7.74 -17.53 15.13
N VAL A 114 8.44 -16.46 14.82
CA VAL A 114 9.88 -16.35 15.13
C VAL A 114 10.09 -16.33 16.64
N SER A 115 9.27 -15.61 17.41
CA SER A 115 9.31 -15.59 18.88
C SER A 115 9.04 -16.98 19.49
N GLN A 116 8.03 -17.70 18.99
CA GLN A 116 7.72 -19.04 19.46
C GLN A 116 8.84 -20.01 19.20
N GLN A 117 9.47 -19.94 18.04
CA GLN A 117 10.64 -20.75 17.71
C GLN A 117 11.83 -20.42 18.59
N GLY A 118 12.08 -19.13 18.87
CA GLY A 118 13.11 -18.68 19.78
C GLY A 118 12.90 -19.21 21.20
N THR A 119 11.68 -19.22 21.70
CA THR A 119 11.31 -19.74 23.01
C THR A 119 11.48 -21.25 23.09
N MET A 120 11.08 -21.98 22.06
CA MET A 120 11.32 -23.43 21.98
C MET A 120 12.80 -23.79 22.03
N ILE A 121 13.66 -23.04 21.39
CA ILE A 121 15.11 -23.23 21.38
C ILE A 121 15.70 -22.97 22.76
N GLY A 122 15.29 -21.93 23.45
CA GLY A 122 15.69 -21.63 24.82
C GLY A 122 15.29 -22.74 25.80
N THR A 123 14.12 -23.30 25.62
CA THR A 123 13.62 -24.41 26.45
C THR A 123 14.41 -25.70 26.23
N TYR A 124 14.82 -25.97 25.00
CA TYR A 124 15.68 -27.13 24.69
C TYR A 124 17.09 -26.97 25.27
N HIS A 125 17.66 -25.78 25.20
CA HIS A 125 18.98 -25.53 25.79
C HIS A 125 18.97 -25.64 27.32
N ALA A 126 17.91 -25.16 27.96
CA ALA A 126 17.76 -25.29 29.41
C ALA A 126 17.57 -26.73 29.90
N ARG A 127 17.12 -27.64 29.05
CA ARG A 127 16.96 -29.07 29.40
C ARG A 127 18.22 -29.92 29.15
N LEU A 128 19.21 -29.38 28.46
CA LEU A 128 20.43 -30.06 28.13
C LEU A 128 21.58 -29.75 29.09
N ILE A 129 21.37 -28.86 30.06
CA ILE A 129 22.26 -28.54 31.16
C ILE A 129 21.70 -29.15 32.46
#